data_37a374c4bf814e644f4d8fb161314348
#
_entry.id   37a374c4bf814e644f4d8fb161314348
#
_cell.length_a   1.000
_cell.length_b   1.000
_cell.length_c   1.000
_cell.angle_alpha   90.00
_cell.angle_beta   90.00
_cell.angle_gamma   90.00
#
_symmetry.space_group_name_H-M   'P 1'
#
loop_
_entity.id
_entity.type
_entity.pdbx_description
1 polymer ?
#
loop_
_entity_poly.entity_id
_entity_poly.type
_entity_poly.pdbx_seq_one_letter_code
_entity_poly.pdbx_strand_id
1 'polypeptide(L)'
;MIRESLAAGDFFLIAREGESIAGVLTAERGRCRRIRHAAYVVVGIRAGYRGRGIGTEMFKRLDAWAVSQEITRLELTVRKENKAAVHLYEKSGFVIEGLRKNSMRVGGVYADEYYMAKFIPQNEGA
;
A
#
# COMPACT_ATOMS: atom_id res chain seq x y z
N MET A 1 4.19 -0.97 -18.02
CA MET A 1 2.79 -0.52 -18.13
C MET A 1 1.99 -0.95 -16.91
N ILE A 2 1.22 -0.05 -16.36
CA ILE A 2 0.40 -0.33 -15.17
C ILE A 2 -1.06 -0.45 -15.58
N ARG A 3 -1.72 -1.50 -15.11
CA ARG A 3 -3.14 -1.73 -15.33
C ARG A 3 -3.90 -1.63 -14.03
N GLU A 4 -5.04 -0.92 -14.09
CA GLU A 4 -5.95 -0.82 -12.98
C GLU A 4 -7.15 -1.75 -13.19
N SER A 5 -7.62 -2.32 -12.09
CA SER A 5 -8.86 -3.08 -12.07
C SER A 5 -9.61 -2.73 -10.80
N LEU A 6 -10.88 -2.37 -10.94
CA LEU A 6 -11.72 -1.98 -9.80
C LEU A 6 -12.82 -3.01 -9.62
N ALA A 7 -13.03 -3.43 -8.39
CA ALA A 7 -14.09 -4.37 -8.06
C ALA A 7 -14.69 -4.03 -6.70
N ALA A 8 -16.00 -3.78 -6.66
CA ALA A 8 -16.77 -3.62 -5.41
C ALA A 8 -16.15 -2.65 -4.39
N GLY A 9 -15.58 -1.53 -4.85
CA GLY A 9 -14.97 -0.53 -3.99
C GLY A 9 -13.53 -0.79 -3.61
N ASP A 10 -12.94 -1.85 -4.15
CA ASP A 10 -11.53 -2.16 -3.94
C ASP A 10 -10.70 -1.72 -5.15
N PHE A 11 -9.40 -1.62 -4.94
CA PHE A 11 -8.47 -1.18 -5.95
C PHE A 11 -7.41 -2.24 -6.20
N PHE A 12 -7.08 -2.46 -7.47
CA PHE A 12 -6.11 -3.46 -7.86
C PHE A 12 -5.26 -2.93 -9.00
N LEU A 13 -3.94 -2.96 -8.83
CA LEU A 13 -2.98 -2.56 -9.86
C LEU A 13 -2.03 -3.69 -10.18
N ILE A 14 -1.75 -3.85 -11.47
CA ILE A 14 -0.67 -4.72 -11.92
C ILE A 14 0.28 -3.89 -12.76
N ALA A 15 1.56 -3.90 -12.39
CA ALA A 15 2.62 -3.31 -13.18
C ALA A 15 3.27 -4.42 -14.01
N ARG A 16 3.31 -4.24 -15.32
CA ARG A 16 3.88 -5.22 -16.24
C ARG A 16 5.01 -4.64 -17.06
N GLU A 17 5.96 -5.51 -17.39
CA GLU A 17 6.96 -5.24 -18.41
C GLU A 17 6.86 -6.40 -19.40
N GLY A 18 6.30 -6.13 -20.59
CA GLY A 18 5.95 -7.21 -21.53
C GLY A 18 4.92 -8.15 -20.91
N GLU A 19 5.23 -9.43 -20.85
CA GLU A 19 4.36 -10.44 -20.22
C GLU A 19 4.72 -10.69 -18.77
N SER A 20 5.80 -10.07 -18.28
CA SER A 20 6.24 -10.26 -16.90
C SER A 20 5.54 -9.29 -15.96
N ILE A 21 5.11 -9.80 -14.81
CA ILE A 21 4.55 -8.96 -13.76
C ILE A 21 5.70 -8.41 -12.93
N ALA A 22 5.81 -7.08 -12.90
CA ALA A 22 6.85 -6.39 -12.12
C ALA A 22 6.38 -6.11 -10.70
N GLY A 23 5.10 -5.85 -10.52
CA GLY A 23 4.56 -5.57 -9.19
C GLY A 23 3.05 -5.63 -9.16
N VAL A 24 2.51 -5.73 -7.95
CA VAL A 24 1.08 -5.78 -7.68
C VAL A 24 0.79 -4.90 -6.48
N LEU A 25 -0.29 -4.15 -6.54
CA LEU A 25 -0.79 -3.38 -5.41
C LEU A 25 -2.29 -3.57 -5.29
N THR A 26 -2.76 -3.89 -4.10
CA THR A 26 -4.18 -3.98 -3.81
C THR A 26 -4.53 -3.06 -2.65
N ALA A 27 -5.73 -2.50 -2.67
CA ALA A 27 -6.25 -1.76 -1.55
C ALA A 27 -7.67 -2.22 -1.29
N GLU A 28 -7.91 -2.73 -0.09
CA GLU A 28 -9.19 -3.27 0.31
C GLU A 28 -9.86 -2.30 1.27
N ARG A 29 -11.00 -1.79 0.87
CA ARG A 29 -11.76 -0.84 1.66
C ARG A 29 -12.43 -1.52 2.84
N GLY A 30 -12.47 -0.84 3.98
CA GLY A 30 -13.21 -1.34 5.15
C GLY A 30 -14.68 -1.56 4.83
N ARG A 31 -15.22 -2.69 5.28
CA ARG A 31 -16.58 -3.12 4.93
C ARG A 31 -17.66 -2.55 5.83
N CYS A 32 -17.29 -2.17 7.04
CA CYS A 32 -18.22 -1.59 8.00
C CYS A 32 -18.25 -0.08 7.86
N ARG A 33 -19.40 0.52 8.17
CA ARG A 33 -19.61 1.97 8.06
C ARG A 33 -18.52 2.79 8.74
N ARG A 34 -18.08 2.36 9.93
CA ARG A 34 -17.09 3.09 10.72
C ARG A 34 -15.69 3.08 10.14
N ILE A 35 -15.38 2.14 9.25
CA ILE A 35 -14.06 2.01 8.65
C ILE A 35 -14.07 2.12 7.12
N ARG A 36 -15.17 2.59 6.54
CA ARG A 36 -15.27 2.76 5.09
C ARG A 36 -14.38 3.87 4.56
N HIS A 37 -13.90 4.74 5.42
CA HIS A 37 -12.94 5.79 5.08
C HIS A 37 -11.51 5.26 5.00
N ALA A 38 -11.27 4.01 5.36
CA ALA A 38 -9.94 3.41 5.41
C ALA A 38 -9.82 2.27 4.41
N ALA A 39 -8.62 2.09 3.87
CA ALA A 39 -8.30 0.95 3.03
C ALA A 39 -6.98 0.34 3.44
N TYR A 40 -6.93 -0.99 3.44
CA TYR A 40 -5.72 -1.74 3.76
C TYR A 40 -4.97 -2.05 2.46
N VAL A 41 -3.70 -1.70 2.43
CA VAL A 41 -2.87 -1.77 1.23
C VAL A 41 -1.90 -2.95 1.33
N VAL A 42 -1.83 -3.73 0.26
CA VAL A 42 -0.82 -4.77 0.12
C VAL A 42 -0.08 -4.50 -1.19
N VAL A 43 1.23 -4.43 -1.13
CA VAL A 43 2.04 -4.15 -2.31
C VAL A 43 3.23 -5.11 -2.36
N GLY A 44 3.53 -5.58 -3.56
CA GLY A 44 4.71 -6.39 -3.82
C GLY A 44 5.36 -5.98 -5.12
N ILE A 45 6.68 -5.85 -5.11
CA ILE A 45 7.48 -5.55 -6.30
C ILE A 45 8.54 -6.62 -6.41
N ARG A 46 8.63 -7.27 -7.55
CA ARG A 46 9.61 -8.32 -7.77
C ARG A 46 11.02 -7.75 -7.71
N ALA A 47 11.95 -8.53 -7.16
CA ALA A 47 13.32 -8.09 -6.90
C ALA A 47 14.00 -7.45 -8.11
N GLY A 48 13.82 -8.01 -9.30
CA GLY A 48 14.45 -7.48 -10.51
C GLY A 48 13.91 -6.14 -11.00
N TYR A 49 12.83 -5.67 -10.38
CA TYR A 49 12.16 -4.42 -10.79
C TYR A 49 12.23 -3.33 -9.72
N ARG A 50 12.93 -3.58 -8.63
CA ARG A 50 13.10 -2.59 -7.57
C ARG A 50 14.03 -1.46 -8.03
N GLY A 51 13.82 -0.27 -7.46
CA GLY A 51 14.64 0.88 -7.78
C GLY A 51 14.33 1.54 -9.12
N ARG A 52 13.23 1.18 -9.76
CA ARG A 52 12.84 1.72 -11.08
C ARG A 52 11.69 2.71 -11.02
N GLY A 53 11.26 3.09 -9.83
CA GLY A 53 10.15 4.02 -9.66
C GLY A 53 8.76 3.41 -9.81
N ILE A 54 8.65 2.10 -9.97
CA ILE A 54 7.37 1.40 -10.12
C ILE A 54 6.50 1.59 -8.88
N GLY A 55 7.09 1.39 -7.69
CA GLY A 55 6.37 1.57 -6.44
C GLY A 55 5.84 2.98 -6.28
N THR A 56 6.66 3.97 -6.59
CA THR A 56 6.27 5.38 -6.52
C THR A 56 5.09 5.66 -7.44
N GLU A 57 5.13 5.14 -8.66
CA GLU A 57 4.03 5.32 -9.61
C GLU A 57 2.76 4.62 -9.16
N MET A 58 2.87 3.42 -8.63
CA MET A 58 1.71 2.70 -8.11
C MET A 58 1.05 3.46 -6.95
N PHE A 59 1.84 4.05 -6.06
CA PHE A 59 1.29 4.82 -4.94
C PHE A 59 0.63 6.12 -5.40
N LYS A 60 1.12 6.75 -6.47
CA LYS A 60 0.44 7.91 -7.05
C LYS A 60 -0.96 7.54 -7.55
N ARG A 61 -1.08 6.40 -8.20
CA ARG A 61 -2.39 5.93 -8.68
C ARG A 61 -3.31 5.53 -7.53
N LEU A 62 -2.74 4.94 -6.49
CA LEU A 62 -3.49 4.63 -5.28
C LEU A 62 -4.06 5.90 -4.63
N ASP A 63 -3.25 6.94 -4.53
CA ASP A 63 -3.67 8.22 -3.96
C ASP A 63 -4.86 8.82 -4.75
N ALA A 64 -4.77 8.78 -6.07
CA ALA A 64 -5.84 9.27 -6.93
C ALA A 64 -7.14 8.48 -6.74
N TRP A 65 -7.04 7.16 -6.63
CA TRP A 65 -8.19 6.32 -6.33
C TRP A 65 -8.79 6.66 -4.96
N ALA A 66 -7.94 6.82 -3.95
CA ALA A 66 -8.39 7.14 -2.60
C ALA A 66 -9.17 8.45 -2.57
N VAL A 67 -8.67 9.48 -3.26
CA VAL A 67 -9.39 10.76 -3.38
C VAL A 67 -10.74 10.55 -4.05
N SER A 68 -10.78 9.81 -5.14
CA SER A 68 -12.03 9.59 -5.89
C SER A 68 -13.07 8.81 -5.10
N GLN A 69 -12.64 7.99 -4.15
CA GLN A 69 -13.53 7.15 -3.33
C GLN A 69 -13.76 7.72 -1.93
N GLU A 70 -13.30 8.93 -1.67
CA GLU A 70 -13.43 9.58 -0.37
C GLU A 70 -12.78 8.77 0.76
N ILE A 71 -11.71 8.07 0.43
CA ILE A 71 -10.90 7.36 1.43
C ILE A 71 -9.91 8.34 2.00
N THR A 72 -9.89 8.46 3.34
CA THR A 72 -9.04 9.43 4.04
C THR A 72 -7.85 8.80 4.72
N ARG A 73 -7.84 7.46 4.82
CA ARG A 73 -6.79 6.73 5.50
C ARG A 73 -6.39 5.51 4.70
N LEU A 74 -5.11 5.41 4.38
CA LEU A 74 -4.49 4.20 3.83
C LEU A 74 -3.60 3.61 4.91
N GLU A 75 -3.66 2.30 5.09
CA GLU A 75 -2.86 1.64 6.11
C GLU A 75 -2.23 0.37 5.58
N LEU A 76 -1.07 0.03 6.13
CA LEU A 76 -0.36 -1.19 5.78
C LEU A 76 0.48 -1.67 6.96
N THR A 77 0.96 -2.89 6.85
CA THR A 77 1.98 -3.41 7.75
C THR A 77 3.21 -3.79 6.94
N VAL A 78 4.37 -3.68 7.55
CA VAL A 78 5.64 -4.01 6.90
C VAL A 78 6.61 -4.57 7.93
N ARG A 79 7.38 -5.58 7.55
CA ARG A 79 8.42 -6.12 8.44
C ARG A 79 9.43 -5.02 8.77
N LYS A 80 9.71 -4.87 10.05
CA LYS A 80 10.66 -3.86 10.54
C LYS A 80 12.02 -3.97 9.84
N GLU A 81 12.45 -5.17 9.51
CA GLU A 81 13.74 -5.43 8.88
C GLU A 81 13.75 -5.11 7.38
N ASN A 82 12.59 -5.00 6.76
CA ASN A 82 12.49 -4.67 5.34
C ASN A 82 12.67 -3.17 5.13
N LYS A 83 13.91 -2.72 5.27
CA LYS A 83 14.24 -1.30 5.23
C LYS A 83 13.92 -0.65 3.89
N ALA A 84 14.08 -1.39 2.80
CA ALA A 84 13.77 -0.87 1.47
C ALA A 84 12.27 -0.56 1.34
N ALA A 85 11.42 -1.45 1.83
CA ALA A 85 9.97 -1.23 1.80
C ALA A 85 9.56 -0.09 2.73
N VAL A 86 10.09 -0.05 3.95
CA VAL A 86 9.82 1.05 4.87
C VAL A 86 10.19 2.39 4.24
N HIS A 87 11.36 2.46 3.61
CA HIS A 87 11.81 3.67 2.94
C HIS A 87 10.86 4.09 1.81
N LEU A 88 10.42 3.13 0.99
CA LEU A 88 9.45 3.40 -0.08
C LEU A 88 8.15 3.96 0.48
N TYR A 89 7.64 3.38 1.56
CA TYR A 89 6.38 3.82 2.16
C TYR A 89 6.53 5.20 2.79
N GLU A 90 7.62 5.47 3.48
CA GLU A 90 7.88 6.80 4.05
C GLU A 90 8.00 7.85 2.95
N LYS A 91 8.69 7.53 1.88
CA LYS A 91 8.83 8.40 0.72
C LYS A 91 7.47 8.66 0.05
N SER A 92 6.57 7.71 0.13
CA SER A 92 5.22 7.84 -0.43
C SER A 92 4.24 8.53 0.52
N GLY A 93 4.69 8.94 1.69
CA GLY A 93 3.89 9.72 2.63
C GLY A 93 3.33 8.96 3.81
N PHE A 94 3.68 7.68 3.96
CA PHE A 94 3.26 6.89 5.12
C PHE A 94 4.12 7.21 6.33
N VAL A 95 3.52 7.15 7.51
CA VAL A 95 4.22 7.33 8.78
C VAL A 95 4.02 6.10 9.65
N ILE A 96 5.01 5.83 10.51
CA ILE A 96 4.92 4.72 11.45
C ILE A 96 3.98 5.10 12.58
N GLU A 97 2.95 4.30 12.80
CA GLU A 97 2.00 4.49 13.91
C GLU A 97 2.28 3.59 15.10
N GLY A 98 2.93 2.48 14.88
CA GLY A 98 3.19 1.57 15.96
C GLY A 98 3.99 0.36 15.54
N LEU A 99 4.35 -0.44 16.54
CA LEU A 99 5.10 -1.67 16.36
C LEU A 99 4.21 -2.86 16.74
N ARG A 100 4.11 -3.81 15.82
CA ARG A 100 3.43 -5.08 16.07
C ARG A 100 4.48 -6.12 16.39
N LYS A 101 4.62 -6.41 17.67
CA LYS A 101 5.69 -7.27 18.15
C LYS A 101 5.37 -8.74 17.91
N ASN A 102 6.37 -9.51 17.43
CA ASN A 102 6.22 -10.93 17.17
C ASN A 102 5.02 -11.27 16.28
N SER A 103 4.75 -10.41 15.31
CA SER A 103 3.57 -10.56 14.45
C SER A 103 3.73 -11.66 13.41
N MET A 104 4.97 -12.03 13.11
CA MET A 104 5.28 -13.07 12.14
C MET A 104 6.28 -14.05 12.73
N ARG A 105 6.21 -15.29 12.26
CA ARG A 105 7.21 -16.30 12.60
C ARG A 105 7.74 -16.89 11.30
N VAL A 106 9.01 -16.63 11.02
CA VAL A 106 9.67 -17.04 9.79
C VAL A 106 10.86 -17.91 10.13
N GLY A 107 10.85 -19.16 9.68
CA GLY A 107 11.92 -20.10 9.96
C GLY A 107 12.17 -20.32 11.45
N GLY A 108 11.12 -20.28 12.27
CA GLY A 108 11.23 -20.45 13.72
C GLY A 108 11.64 -19.20 14.48
N VAL A 109 11.88 -18.09 13.78
CA VAL A 109 12.29 -16.82 14.39
C VAL A 109 11.13 -15.84 14.32
N TYR A 110 10.85 -15.16 15.41
CA TYR A 110 9.81 -14.10 15.41
C TYR A 110 10.33 -12.84 14.76
N ALA A 111 9.46 -12.17 14.03
CA ALA A 111 9.73 -10.89 13.40
C ALA A 111 8.64 -9.89 13.79
N ASP A 112 9.04 -8.62 13.85
CA ASP A 112 8.13 -7.54 14.15
C ASP A 112 7.71 -6.84 12.87
N GLU A 113 6.53 -6.22 12.90
CA GLU A 113 6.05 -5.38 11.81
C GLU A 113 5.74 -3.98 12.32
N TYR A 114 5.92 -2.99 11.45
CA TYR A 114 5.38 -1.66 11.70
C TYR A 114 3.96 -1.58 11.18
N TYR A 115 3.10 -0.88 11.93
CA TYR A 115 1.87 -0.33 11.39
C TYR A 115 2.22 1.02 10.78
N MET A 116 1.84 1.22 9.54
CA MET A 116 2.05 2.51 8.88
C MET A 116 0.74 3.01 8.29
N ALA A 117 0.58 4.33 8.26
CA ALA A 117 -0.62 4.94 7.71
C ALA A 117 -0.29 6.21 6.95
N LYS A 118 -1.12 6.51 5.97
CA LYS A 118 -1.10 7.76 5.23
C LYS A 118 -2.49 8.37 5.26
N PHE A 119 -2.55 9.67 5.55
CA PHE A 119 -3.81 10.40 5.54
C PHE A 119 -3.96 11.12 4.22
N ILE A 120 -5.09 10.93 3.57
CA ILE A 120 -5.37 11.51 2.26
C ILE A 120 -6.23 12.75 2.46
N PRO A 121 -5.76 13.93 2.06
CA PRO A 121 -6.55 15.15 2.16
C PRO A 121 -7.81 15.04 1.30
N GLN A 122 -8.91 15.58 1.81
CA GLN A 122 -10.15 15.61 1.06
C GLN A 122 -10.22 16.86 0.18
N ASN A 123 -10.91 16.72 -0.91
CA ASN A 123 -11.20 17.84 -1.80
C ASN A 123 -12.26 18.71 -1.14
N GLU A 124 -11.81 19.70 -0.37
CA GLU A 124 -12.75 20.61 0.27
C GLU A 124 -13.22 21.67 -0.70
N GLY A 125 -14.46 21.89 -0.72
CA GLY A 125 -15.04 23.07 -1.26
C GLY A 125 -14.96 23.25 -2.69
N ALA A 126 -14.87 22.34 -3.13
CA ALA A 126 -15.17 22.56 -4.49
C ALA A 126 -16.48 23.31 -4.58
#